data_dcb922dc4e1065e9d7d543094b63ef43
#
_entry.id   dcb922dc4e1065e9d7d543094b63ef43
#
_cell.length_a   1.000
_cell.length_b   1.000
_cell.length_c   1.000
_cell.angle_alpha   90.00
_cell.angle_beta   90.00
_cell.angle_gamma   90.00
#
_symmetry.space_group_name_H-M   'P 1'
#
loop_
_entity.id
_entity.type
_entity.pdbx_description
1 polymer ?
#
loop_
_entity_poly.entity_id
_entity_poly.type
_entity_poly.pdbx_seq_one_letter_code
_entity_poly.pdbx_strand_id
1 'polypeptide(L)'
;HLEAYASEGLRTLCVAMRALDAGEYEAWARRYEQAAAQLDGRRAALDAVAEELEQDLELLGATAIEDKLQDGVPETIATLQTAGIRVWVLTGDRQETAINIGYSCRLISESMSLLIVNEATAADTASVIQQQLATIETHPDAAEELALIVEGRSLQHALQAPLAAPFLRLASQCKAVMCCRVSPLQKALVVELVKAYTDALLLAIGDGANDVGMIQAAHVGVGISGHEGLQAARSADVSISQFRFLRKLLLVHGNWSYARLSKMVLYSFYKTVTLYVTLFWYSFYNGFSGQTAYESWSQSFYNVAFTMLPTLVIGIFDQYVSAVMLERYPQLYHEPFFTGRAIGGWMANAVYHSITNFFFVTYMFEAQTIRHAGHTTYQWLWGTALYFSVLVTVLGKAALVSNAVSY
;
A
#
# COMPACT_ATOMS: atom_id res chain seq x y z
N HIS A 1 42.36 -2.03 -8.32
CA HIS A 1 41.55 -0.82 -8.68
C HIS A 1 40.06 -1.10 -8.61
N LEU A 2 39.55 -2.20 -9.20
CA LEU A 2 38.12 -2.51 -9.17
C LEU A 2 37.57 -2.70 -7.75
N GLU A 3 38.33 -3.37 -6.88
CA GLU A 3 37.96 -3.52 -5.47
C GLU A 3 37.94 -2.18 -4.73
N ALA A 4 38.86 -1.27 -5.04
CA ALA A 4 38.87 0.06 -4.47
C ALA A 4 37.65 0.88 -4.91
N TYR A 5 37.26 0.82 -6.18
CA TYR A 5 36.06 1.48 -6.67
C TYR A 5 34.78 0.83 -6.10
N ALA A 6 34.75 -0.50 -5.98
CA ALA A 6 33.62 -1.20 -5.39
C ALA A 6 33.43 -0.87 -3.88
N SER A 7 34.53 -0.68 -3.14
CA SER A 7 34.46 -0.27 -1.73
C SER A 7 34.00 1.18 -1.55
N GLU A 8 34.15 2.03 -2.58
CA GLU A 8 33.57 3.37 -2.65
C GLU A 8 32.10 3.38 -3.09
N GLY A 9 31.51 2.20 -3.36
CA GLY A 9 30.11 2.06 -3.80
C GLY A 9 29.87 2.32 -5.27
N LEU A 10 30.93 2.40 -6.10
CA LEU A 10 30.80 2.65 -7.52
C LEU A 10 30.45 1.36 -8.28
N ARG A 11 29.55 1.45 -9.26
CA ARG A 11 29.32 0.39 -10.24
C ARG A 11 30.48 0.30 -11.19
N THR A 12 31.12 -0.86 -11.27
CA THR A 12 32.27 -1.08 -12.10
C THR A 12 31.95 -2.03 -13.26
N LEU A 13 32.42 -1.68 -14.44
CA LEU A 13 32.35 -2.52 -15.64
C LEU A 13 33.70 -2.53 -16.32
N CYS A 14 34.25 -3.72 -16.57
CA CYS A 14 35.45 -3.89 -17.40
C CYS A 14 35.07 -3.88 -18.88
N VAL A 15 35.84 -3.14 -19.66
CA VAL A 15 35.70 -3.08 -21.10
C VAL A 15 36.97 -3.72 -21.73
N ALA A 16 36.76 -4.70 -22.58
CA ALA A 16 37.82 -5.38 -23.30
C ALA A 16 37.46 -5.49 -24.78
N MET A 17 38.45 -5.62 -25.67
CA MET A 17 38.24 -5.76 -27.08
C MET A 17 39.14 -6.85 -27.66
N ARG A 18 38.74 -7.40 -28.80
CA ARG A 18 39.55 -8.24 -29.65
C ARG A 18 39.27 -7.86 -31.11
N ALA A 19 40.33 -7.68 -31.89
CA ALA A 19 40.19 -7.49 -33.31
C ALA A 19 40.00 -8.86 -33.98
N LEU A 20 38.98 -9.01 -34.80
CA LEU A 20 38.68 -10.23 -35.54
C LEU A 20 39.02 -10.06 -37.02
N ASP A 21 39.59 -11.11 -37.63
CA ASP A 21 39.70 -11.15 -39.09
C ASP A 21 38.33 -11.45 -39.72
N ALA A 22 38.08 -10.90 -40.92
CA ALA A 22 36.79 -11.05 -41.59
C ALA A 22 36.41 -12.53 -41.82
N GLY A 23 37.39 -13.40 -42.15
CA GLY A 23 37.15 -14.82 -42.32
C GLY A 23 36.81 -15.56 -41.02
N GLU A 24 37.45 -15.18 -39.92
CA GLU A 24 37.14 -15.69 -38.56
C GLU A 24 35.71 -15.32 -38.14
N TYR A 25 35.35 -14.07 -38.36
CA TYR A 25 33.98 -13.59 -38.03
C TYR A 25 32.91 -14.30 -38.86
N GLU A 26 33.08 -14.46 -40.17
CA GLU A 26 32.11 -15.16 -41.02
C GLU A 26 31.94 -16.64 -40.64
N ALA A 27 33.01 -17.33 -40.26
CA ALA A 27 32.94 -18.70 -39.78
C ALA A 27 32.21 -18.82 -38.46
N TRP A 28 32.45 -17.90 -37.55
CA TRP A 28 31.76 -17.83 -36.27
C TRP A 28 30.28 -17.46 -36.44
N ALA A 29 29.95 -16.46 -37.26
CA ALA A 29 28.58 -16.00 -37.49
C ALA A 29 27.67 -17.14 -38.01
N ARG A 30 28.17 -18.00 -38.89
CA ARG A 30 27.44 -19.20 -39.34
C ARG A 30 27.11 -20.16 -38.19
N ARG A 31 28.06 -20.39 -37.26
CA ARG A 31 27.82 -21.24 -36.07
C ARG A 31 26.84 -20.61 -35.12
N TYR A 32 26.92 -19.30 -34.93
CA TYR A 32 25.97 -18.54 -34.09
C TYR A 32 24.55 -18.63 -34.66
N GLU A 33 24.36 -18.46 -35.95
CA GLU A 33 23.06 -18.62 -36.61
C GLU A 33 22.52 -20.05 -36.49
N GLN A 34 23.37 -21.08 -36.60
CA GLN A 34 22.98 -22.46 -36.36
C GLN A 34 22.56 -22.73 -34.92
N ALA A 35 23.31 -22.21 -33.95
CA ALA A 35 22.95 -22.30 -32.53
C ALA A 35 21.63 -21.54 -32.21
N ALA A 36 21.45 -20.38 -32.84
CA ALA A 36 20.23 -19.58 -32.68
C ALA A 36 18.96 -20.23 -33.25
N ALA A 37 19.12 -21.13 -34.24
CA ALA A 37 18.03 -21.88 -34.86
C ALA A 37 17.66 -23.17 -34.09
N GLN A 38 18.40 -23.57 -33.05
CA GLN A 38 18.09 -24.76 -32.26
C GLN A 38 16.85 -24.50 -31.40
N LEU A 39 15.95 -25.51 -31.34
CA LEU A 39 14.75 -25.46 -30.49
C LEU A 39 15.05 -25.95 -29.08
N ASP A 40 15.86 -26.98 -28.93
CA ASP A 40 16.25 -27.52 -27.63
C ASP A 40 17.68 -27.11 -27.27
N GLY A 41 17.90 -26.67 -26.02
CA GLY A 41 19.23 -26.29 -25.55
C GLY A 41 19.80 -24.99 -26.16
N ARG A 42 18.99 -24.19 -26.84
CA ARG A 42 19.38 -22.98 -27.56
C ARG A 42 20.28 -22.05 -26.75
N ARG A 43 19.96 -21.84 -25.47
CA ARG A 43 20.73 -20.93 -24.59
C ARG A 43 22.15 -21.47 -24.37
N ALA A 44 22.27 -22.71 -24.00
CA ALA A 44 23.58 -23.34 -23.79
C ALA A 44 24.43 -23.37 -25.07
N ALA A 45 23.80 -23.62 -26.24
CA ALA A 45 24.49 -23.59 -27.53
C ALA A 45 24.96 -22.17 -27.91
N LEU A 46 24.15 -21.15 -27.64
CA LEU A 46 24.52 -19.74 -27.86
C LEU A 46 25.65 -19.31 -26.93
N ASP A 47 25.57 -19.66 -25.63
CA ASP A 47 26.60 -19.35 -24.66
C ASP A 47 27.94 -20.00 -25.04
N ALA A 48 27.94 -21.25 -25.48
CA ALA A 48 29.15 -21.95 -25.92
C ALA A 48 29.78 -21.29 -27.16
N VAL A 49 28.97 -20.87 -28.15
CA VAL A 49 29.50 -20.21 -29.37
C VAL A 49 29.96 -18.78 -29.06
N ALA A 50 29.33 -18.07 -28.09
CA ALA A 50 29.80 -16.78 -27.65
C ALA A 50 31.16 -16.88 -26.92
N GLU A 51 31.35 -17.90 -26.07
CA GLU A 51 32.59 -18.16 -25.33
C GLU A 51 33.81 -18.40 -26.26
N GLU A 52 33.59 -18.87 -27.49
CA GLU A 52 34.67 -19.01 -28.50
C GLU A 52 35.26 -17.66 -28.95
N LEU A 53 34.43 -16.59 -29.01
CA LEU A 53 34.88 -15.25 -29.34
C LEU A 53 35.44 -14.48 -28.14
N GLU A 54 34.99 -14.81 -26.97
CA GLU A 54 35.35 -14.13 -25.73
C GLU A 54 36.72 -14.58 -25.17
N GLN A 55 37.60 -15.03 -26.04
CA GLN A 55 38.97 -15.45 -25.70
C GLN A 55 39.98 -14.41 -26.22
N ASP A 56 41.15 -14.36 -25.62
CA ASP A 56 42.28 -13.49 -25.99
C ASP A 56 41.87 -11.99 -26.07
N LEU A 57 41.03 -11.57 -25.15
CA LEU A 57 40.58 -10.19 -25.07
C LEU A 57 41.65 -9.26 -24.45
N GLU A 58 41.90 -8.14 -25.09
CA GLU A 58 42.74 -7.06 -24.57
C GLU A 58 41.93 -6.14 -23.68
N LEU A 59 42.36 -5.98 -22.42
CA LEU A 59 41.68 -5.09 -21.47
C LEU A 59 41.92 -3.62 -21.85
N LEU A 60 40.88 -2.91 -22.21
CA LEU A 60 40.94 -1.48 -22.53
C LEU A 60 40.89 -0.61 -21.27
N GLY A 61 40.12 -1.03 -20.26
CA GLY A 61 39.97 -0.29 -19.05
C GLY A 61 38.74 -0.72 -18.24
N ALA A 62 38.45 0.06 -17.23
CA ALA A 62 37.25 -0.10 -16.41
C ALA A 62 36.52 1.22 -16.27
N THR A 63 35.20 1.16 -16.32
CA THR A 63 34.34 2.29 -15.96
C THR A 63 33.94 2.18 -14.49
N ALA A 64 33.89 3.31 -13.80
CA ALA A 64 33.37 3.43 -12.45
C ALA A 64 32.29 4.48 -12.48
N ILE A 65 31.05 4.10 -12.19
CA ILE A 65 29.85 4.94 -12.30
C ILE A 65 29.28 5.14 -10.89
N GLU A 66 29.14 6.39 -10.49
CA GLU A 66 28.44 6.76 -9.26
C GLU A 66 26.93 6.67 -9.48
N ASP A 67 26.28 5.80 -8.72
CA ASP A 67 24.82 5.63 -8.76
C ASP A 67 24.19 6.65 -7.79
N LYS A 68 23.79 7.80 -8.34
CA LYS A 68 23.17 8.86 -7.53
C LYS A 68 21.72 8.54 -7.21
N LEU A 69 21.38 8.62 -5.94
CA LEU A 69 19.98 8.57 -5.53
C LEU A 69 19.22 9.76 -6.09
N GLN A 70 17.96 9.57 -6.45
CA GLN A 70 17.06 10.66 -6.81
C GLN A 70 16.92 11.65 -5.64
N ASP A 71 16.72 12.92 -5.96
CA ASP A 71 16.51 13.96 -4.96
C ASP A 71 15.33 13.67 -4.04
N GLY A 72 15.55 13.77 -2.73
CA GLY A 72 14.53 13.59 -1.71
C GLY A 72 14.21 12.14 -1.35
N VAL A 73 14.97 11.14 -1.84
CA VAL A 73 14.81 9.72 -1.47
C VAL A 73 15.09 9.49 0.02
N PRO A 74 16.21 9.96 0.59
CA PRO A 74 16.52 9.75 2.01
C PRO A 74 15.46 10.34 2.94
N GLU A 75 15.01 11.56 2.64
CA GLU A 75 13.98 12.24 3.43
C GLU A 75 12.63 11.52 3.33
N THR A 76 12.31 10.98 2.15
CA THR A 76 11.07 10.22 1.94
C THR A 76 11.07 8.94 2.75
N ILE A 77 12.15 8.16 2.72
CA ILE A 77 12.28 6.91 3.48
C ILE A 77 12.18 7.19 4.98
N ALA A 78 12.95 8.16 5.49
CA ALA A 78 12.93 8.55 6.90
C ALA A 78 11.52 9.00 7.35
N THR A 79 10.81 9.75 6.51
CA THR A 79 9.44 10.21 6.80
C THR A 79 8.46 9.04 6.83
N LEU A 80 8.56 8.09 5.89
CA LEU A 80 7.73 6.89 5.85
C LEU A 80 7.98 5.98 7.06
N GLN A 81 9.23 5.81 7.46
CA GLN A 81 9.57 5.08 8.70
C GLN A 81 9.00 5.76 9.94
N THR A 82 9.05 7.10 10.01
CA THR A 82 8.43 7.87 11.11
C THR A 82 6.91 7.71 11.12
N ALA A 83 6.29 7.53 9.95
CA ALA A 83 4.87 7.18 9.82
C ALA A 83 4.58 5.70 10.18
N GLY A 84 5.58 4.92 10.61
CA GLY A 84 5.46 3.50 10.97
C GLY A 84 5.34 2.55 9.78
N ILE A 85 5.64 3.02 8.56
CA ILE A 85 5.69 2.18 7.37
C ILE A 85 7.05 1.49 7.32
N ARG A 86 7.06 0.17 7.30
CA ARG A 86 8.29 -0.62 7.15
C ARG A 86 8.72 -0.62 5.69
N VAL A 87 9.99 -0.34 5.47
CA VAL A 87 10.58 -0.27 4.12
C VAL A 87 11.56 -1.42 3.94
N TRP A 88 11.32 -2.23 2.91
CA TRP A 88 12.22 -3.31 2.47
C TRP A 88 12.79 -2.95 1.11
N VAL A 89 14.06 -3.25 0.89
CA VAL A 89 14.75 -3.04 -0.40
C VAL A 89 15.09 -4.39 -1.01
N LEU A 90 14.67 -4.61 -2.24
CA LEU A 90 14.93 -5.81 -3.03
C LEU A 90 15.72 -5.41 -4.28
N THR A 91 17.04 -5.63 -4.26
CA THR A 91 17.95 -5.18 -5.33
C THR A 91 18.71 -6.33 -5.97
N GLY A 92 19.04 -6.17 -7.24
CA GLY A 92 19.99 -7.06 -7.95
C GLY A 92 21.45 -6.77 -7.66
N ASP A 93 21.77 -5.69 -6.92
CA ASP A 93 23.13 -5.26 -6.63
C ASP A 93 23.86 -6.18 -5.66
N ARG A 94 25.18 -6.05 -5.61
CA ARG A 94 26.04 -6.78 -4.65
C ARG A 94 25.76 -6.29 -3.24
N GLN A 95 26.04 -7.15 -2.26
CA GLN A 95 25.83 -6.89 -0.84
C GLN A 95 26.49 -5.57 -0.38
N GLU A 96 27.74 -5.35 -0.72
CA GLU A 96 28.50 -4.16 -0.32
C GLU A 96 27.87 -2.87 -0.90
N THR A 97 27.50 -2.90 -2.18
CA THR A 97 26.83 -1.78 -2.86
C THR A 97 25.45 -1.50 -2.23
N ALA A 98 24.68 -2.54 -1.96
CA ALA A 98 23.38 -2.42 -1.33
C ALA A 98 23.48 -1.81 0.09
N ILE A 99 24.44 -2.24 0.90
CA ILE A 99 24.68 -1.68 2.23
C ILE A 99 25.00 -0.17 2.13
N ASN A 100 25.90 0.22 1.22
CA ASN A 100 26.26 1.62 1.01
C ASN A 100 25.04 2.47 0.57
N ILE A 101 24.22 1.94 -0.33
CA ILE A 101 22.94 2.57 -0.73
C ILE A 101 22.00 2.65 0.47
N GLY A 102 21.92 1.62 1.30
CA GLY A 102 21.13 1.59 2.53
C GLY A 102 21.45 2.72 3.50
N TYR A 103 22.74 3.00 3.69
CA TYR A 103 23.20 4.17 4.48
C TYR A 103 22.88 5.49 3.78
N SER A 104 23.18 5.59 2.49
CA SER A 104 22.96 6.82 1.71
C SER A 104 21.47 7.21 1.66
N CYS A 105 20.57 6.24 1.58
CA CYS A 105 19.12 6.48 1.56
C CYS A 105 18.49 6.55 2.97
N ARG A 106 19.27 6.49 4.05
CA ARG A 106 18.83 6.52 5.45
C ARG A 106 17.88 5.38 5.83
N LEU A 107 17.92 4.28 5.10
CA LEU A 107 17.20 3.06 5.49
C LEU A 107 17.91 2.38 6.66
N ILE A 108 19.25 2.39 6.63
CA ILE A 108 20.15 1.89 7.67
C ILE A 108 20.83 3.09 8.31
N SER A 109 20.97 3.08 9.64
CA SER A 109 21.74 4.05 10.41
C SER A 109 23.01 3.40 10.99
N GLU A 110 24.00 4.21 11.31
CA GLU A 110 25.24 3.73 11.94
C GLU A 110 25.01 3.08 13.33
N SER A 111 23.90 3.42 13.99
CA SER A 111 23.47 2.82 15.24
C SER A 111 22.90 1.41 15.09
N MET A 112 22.49 1.01 13.88
CA MET A 112 21.90 -0.30 13.65
C MET A 112 22.94 -1.39 13.53
N SER A 113 22.69 -2.53 14.20
CA SER A 113 23.47 -3.75 14.01
C SER A 113 23.02 -4.49 12.76
N LEU A 114 23.98 -4.85 11.90
CA LEU A 114 23.71 -5.56 10.66
C LEU A 114 23.68 -7.07 10.90
N LEU A 115 22.56 -7.71 10.63
CA LEU A 115 22.43 -9.16 10.58
C LEU A 115 22.58 -9.62 9.13
N ILE A 116 23.69 -10.30 8.82
CA ILE A 116 23.98 -10.74 7.46
C ILE A 116 23.70 -12.23 7.35
N VAL A 117 22.89 -12.62 6.33
CA VAL A 117 22.61 -14.00 5.95
C VAL A 117 23.13 -14.21 4.53
N ASN A 118 24.32 -14.79 4.41
CA ASN A 118 25.02 -15.04 3.14
C ASN A 118 25.61 -16.44 3.14
N GLU A 119 24.75 -17.47 3.11
CA GLU A 119 25.15 -18.87 3.20
C GLU A 119 24.89 -19.61 1.88
N ALA A 120 25.74 -20.56 1.57
CA ALA A 120 25.65 -21.33 0.34
C ALA A 120 24.66 -22.48 0.42
N THR A 121 24.41 -23.02 1.62
CA THR A 121 23.56 -24.22 1.82
C THR A 121 22.30 -23.90 2.61
N ALA A 122 21.27 -24.72 2.40
CA ALA A 122 20.02 -24.60 3.15
C ALA A 122 20.21 -24.86 4.67
N ALA A 123 21.10 -25.77 5.04
CA ALA A 123 21.39 -26.12 6.42
C ALA A 123 22.05 -24.96 7.16
N ASP A 124 23.06 -24.34 6.56
CA ASP A 124 23.75 -23.19 7.13
C ASP A 124 22.82 -21.97 7.24
N THR A 125 22.03 -21.73 6.18
CA THR A 125 20.99 -20.68 6.20
C THR A 125 20.00 -20.88 7.35
N ALA A 126 19.55 -22.12 7.57
CA ALA A 126 18.65 -22.47 8.67
C ALA A 126 19.29 -22.20 10.03
N SER A 127 20.55 -22.63 10.20
CA SER A 127 21.31 -22.45 11.44
C SER A 127 21.46 -20.96 11.79
N VAL A 128 21.85 -20.14 10.81
CA VAL A 128 22.01 -18.69 10.99
C VAL A 128 20.68 -18.02 11.34
N ILE A 129 19.60 -18.32 10.62
CA ILE A 129 18.28 -17.75 10.93
C ILE A 129 17.82 -18.13 12.35
N GLN A 130 17.99 -19.38 12.76
CA GLN A 130 17.62 -19.83 14.10
C GLN A 130 18.47 -19.18 15.19
N GLN A 131 19.77 -19.05 14.97
CA GLN A 131 20.68 -18.39 15.89
C GLN A 131 20.32 -16.91 16.06
N GLN A 132 20.04 -16.20 14.96
CA GLN A 132 19.63 -14.80 15.00
C GLN A 132 18.29 -14.62 15.72
N LEU A 133 17.31 -15.48 15.48
CA LEU A 133 16.03 -15.47 16.19
C LEU A 133 16.22 -15.68 17.71
N ALA A 134 17.04 -16.64 18.11
CA ALA A 134 17.33 -16.88 19.52
C ALA A 134 18.02 -15.68 20.17
N THR A 135 18.90 -15.00 19.45
CA THR A 135 19.57 -13.79 19.96
C THR A 135 18.56 -12.65 20.18
N ILE A 136 17.63 -12.44 19.26
CA ILE A 136 16.61 -11.39 19.38
C ILE A 136 15.61 -11.73 20.50
N GLU A 137 15.25 -12.99 20.68
CA GLU A 137 14.36 -13.42 21.77
C GLU A 137 14.97 -13.22 23.16
N THR A 138 16.31 -13.28 23.27
CA THR A 138 17.00 -12.99 24.52
C THR A 138 17.18 -11.50 24.79
N HIS A 139 17.18 -10.66 23.74
CA HIS A 139 17.35 -9.21 23.83
C HIS A 139 16.29 -8.46 22.98
N PRO A 140 15.03 -8.43 23.39
CA PRO A 140 13.96 -7.85 22.58
C PRO A 140 14.11 -6.35 22.34
N ASP A 141 14.74 -5.61 23.26
CA ASP A 141 14.98 -4.17 23.13
C ASP A 141 15.97 -3.83 22.00
N ALA A 142 16.83 -4.78 21.61
CA ALA A 142 17.77 -4.61 20.50
C ALA A 142 17.11 -4.76 19.12
N ALA A 143 15.92 -5.30 19.04
CA ALA A 143 15.23 -5.56 17.76
C ALA A 143 14.93 -4.29 16.95
N GLU A 144 14.69 -3.16 17.61
CA GLU A 144 14.46 -1.87 16.95
C GLU A 144 15.71 -1.27 16.28
N GLU A 145 16.89 -1.79 16.61
CA GLU A 145 18.17 -1.33 16.08
C GLU A 145 18.81 -2.35 15.12
N LEU A 146 18.01 -3.27 14.56
CA LEU A 146 18.51 -4.31 13.68
C LEU A 146 18.15 -4.05 12.22
N ALA A 147 19.12 -4.29 11.34
CA ALA A 147 18.92 -4.34 9.90
C ALA A 147 19.32 -5.73 9.37
N LEU A 148 18.42 -6.39 8.65
CA LEU A 148 18.64 -7.71 8.06
C LEU A 148 19.11 -7.56 6.61
N ILE A 149 20.25 -8.15 6.29
CA ILE A 149 20.82 -8.21 4.93
C ILE A 149 20.82 -9.68 4.49
N VAL A 150 20.17 -9.98 3.36
CA VAL A 150 20.06 -11.35 2.86
C VAL A 150 20.54 -11.43 1.41
N GLU A 151 21.45 -12.33 1.12
CA GLU A 151 21.89 -12.57 -0.26
C GLU A 151 20.90 -13.51 -1.01
N GLY A 152 20.76 -13.31 -2.32
CA GLY A 152 19.82 -14.04 -3.16
C GLY A 152 19.97 -15.57 -3.13
N ARG A 153 21.17 -16.09 -2.86
CA ARG A 153 21.39 -17.54 -2.66
C ARG A 153 20.73 -18.02 -1.38
N SER A 154 21.01 -17.39 -0.26
CA SER A 154 20.40 -17.72 1.02
C SER A 154 18.88 -17.46 0.99
N LEU A 155 18.45 -16.40 0.29
CA LEU A 155 17.03 -16.09 0.10
C LEU A 155 16.29 -17.21 -0.64
N GLN A 156 16.93 -17.86 -1.64
CA GLN A 156 16.34 -19.00 -2.34
C GLN A 156 15.99 -20.15 -1.38
N HIS A 157 16.82 -20.40 -0.38
CA HIS A 157 16.57 -21.41 0.65
C HIS A 157 15.55 -20.89 1.68
N ALA A 158 15.66 -19.63 2.08
CA ALA A 158 14.78 -19.01 3.07
C ALA A 158 13.31 -18.88 2.61
N LEU A 159 13.06 -18.80 1.30
CA LEU A 159 11.72 -18.74 0.73
C LEU A 159 11.02 -20.11 0.66
N GLN A 160 11.74 -21.21 0.88
CA GLN A 160 11.17 -22.56 0.82
C GLN A 160 10.77 -23.05 2.22
N ALA A 161 9.76 -23.92 2.25
CA ALA A 161 9.44 -24.64 3.49
C ALA A 161 10.60 -25.60 3.85
N PRO A 162 10.99 -25.73 5.14
CA PRO A 162 10.35 -25.17 6.33
C PRO A 162 10.86 -23.79 6.79
N LEU A 163 11.78 -23.14 6.04
CA LEU A 163 12.48 -21.93 6.50
C LEU A 163 11.68 -20.64 6.30
N ALA A 164 10.65 -20.65 5.47
CA ALA A 164 9.87 -19.46 5.11
C ALA A 164 9.26 -18.74 6.33
N ALA A 165 8.65 -19.48 7.25
CA ALA A 165 8.04 -18.88 8.45
C ALA A 165 9.09 -18.36 9.45
N PRO A 166 10.19 -19.08 9.80
CA PRO A 166 11.28 -18.53 10.60
C PRO A 166 11.94 -17.29 9.99
N PHE A 167 12.20 -17.32 8.68
CA PHE A 167 12.77 -16.17 7.97
C PHE A 167 11.87 -14.94 8.08
N LEU A 168 10.58 -15.09 7.82
CA LEU A 168 9.64 -13.98 7.91
C LEU A 168 9.53 -13.45 9.35
N ARG A 169 9.55 -14.34 10.35
CA ARG A 169 9.57 -13.94 11.76
C ARG A 169 10.79 -13.09 12.09
N LEU A 170 11.98 -13.48 11.62
CA LEU A 170 13.21 -12.70 11.76
C LEU A 170 13.09 -11.34 11.04
N ALA A 171 12.72 -11.35 9.77
CA ALA A 171 12.58 -10.15 8.94
C ALA A 171 11.55 -9.15 9.50
N SER A 172 10.46 -9.66 10.09
CA SER A 172 9.41 -8.83 10.70
C SER A 172 9.84 -8.15 12.00
N GLN A 173 10.85 -8.65 12.67
CA GLN A 173 11.40 -8.04 13.89
C GLN A 173 12.44 -6.96 13.57
N CYS A 174 13.06 -7.01 12.40
CA CYS A 174 14.04 -6.01 11.98
C CYS A 174 13.38 -4.71 11.51
N LYS A 175 14.02 -3.57 11.78
CA LYS A 175 13.57 -2.24 11.36
C LYS A 175 13.74 -2.03 9.85
N ALA A 176 14.82 -2.57 9.29
CA ALA A 176 15.12 -2.53 7.87
C ALA A 176 15.46 -3.93 7.34
N VAL A 177 15.06 -4.23 6.12
CA VAL A 177 15.39 -5.47 5.43
C VAL A 177 15.90 -5.15 4.02
N MET A 178 17.04 -5.72 3.67
CA MET A 178 17.63 -5.59 2.35
C MET A 178 17.94 -6.98 1.79
N CYS A 179 17.38 -7.28 0.61
CA CYS A 179 17.69 -8.49 -0.14
C CYS A 179 18.55 -8.10 -1.35
N CYS A 180 19.75 -8.66 -1.43
CA CYS A 180 20.80 -8.35 -2.40
C CYS A 180 20.91 -9.46 -3.42
N ARG A 181 21.36 -9.17 -4.66
CA ARG A 181 21.48 -10.13 -5.76
C ARG A 181 20.21 -10.95 -6.02
N VAL A 182 19.07 -10.29 -5.93
CA VAL A 182 17.75 -10.92 -6.06
C VAL A 182 17.31 -10.93 -7.51
N SER A 183 16.86 -12.09 -7.99
CA SER A 183 16.25 -12.21 -9.31
C SER A 183 14.83 -11.61 -9.33
N PRO A 184 14.29 -11.25 -10.51
CA PRO A 184 12.92 -10.74 -10.63
C PRO A 184 11.87 -11.67 -10.03
N LEU A 185 12.03 -12.98 -10.18
CA LEU A 185 11.14 -13.97 -9.59
C LEU A 185 11.21 -13.97 -8.06
N GLN A 186 12.41 -13.88 -7.50
CA GLN A 186 12.58 -13.83 -6.04
C GLN A 186 11.96 -12.58 -5.43
N LYS A 187 12.00 -11.42 -6.12
CA LYS A 187 11.31 -10.20 -5.68
C LYS A 187 9.81 -10.44 -5.50
N ALA A 188 9.17 -11.10 -6.47
CA ALA A 188 7.75 -11.45 -6.40
C ALA A 188 7.47 -12.45 -5.27
N LEU A 189 8.29 -13.49 -5.13
CA LEU A 189 8.13 -14.50 -4.09
C LEU A 189 8.27 -13.95 -2.66
N VAL A 190 9.14 -12.97 -2.43
CA VAL A 190 9.23 -12.27 -1.13
C VAL A 190 7.92 -11.55 -0.81
N VAL A 191 7.36 -10.84 -1.78
CA VAL A 191 6.08 -10.15 -1.59
C VAL A 191 4.95 -11.13 -1.33
N GLU A 192 4.88 -12.23 -2.10
CA GLU A 192 3.89 -13.30 -1.90
C GLU A 192 4.04 -13.96 -0.53
N LEU A 193 5.28 -14.23 -0.08
CA LEU A 193 5.55 -14.77 1.25
C LEU A 193 4.99 -13.85 2.35
N VAL A 194 5.32 -12.56 2.31
CA VAL A 194 4.83 -11.61 3.31
C VAL A 194 3.30 -11.53 3.26
N LYS A 195 2.71 -11.52 2.06
CA LYS A 195 1.25 -11.49 1.86
C LYS A 195 0.55 -12.72 2.42
N ALA A 196 1.16 -13.91 2.30
CA ALA A 196 0.56 -15.16 2.76
C ALA A 196 0.60 -15.34 4.29
N TYR A 197 1.59 -14.77 4.96
CA TYR A 197 1.83 -15.02 6.39
C TYR A 197 1.54 -13.80 7.28
N THR A 198 1.18 -12.64 6.72
CA THR A 198 0.85 -11.43 7.49
C THR A 198 -0.44 -10.80 7.00
N ASP A 199 -1.16 -10.13 7.91
CA ASP A 199 -2.34 -9.32 7.57
C ASP A 199 -1.96 -7.89 7.13
N ALA A 200 -0.68 -7.62 6.86
CA ALA A 200 -0.19 -6.32 6.47
C ALA A 200 -0.60 -5.97 5.03
N LEU A 201 -0.93 -4.71 4.79
CA LEU A 201 -1.10 -4.18 3.45
C LEU A 201 0.27 -3.90 2.83
N LEU A 202 0.55 -4.53 1.69
CA LEU A 202 1.81 -4.46 0.99
C LEU A 202 1.73 -3.50 -0.19
N LEU A 203 2.67 -2.57 -0.25
CA LEU A 203 2.91 -1.74 -1.40
C LEU A 203 4.26 -2.11 -2.01
N ALA A 204 4.29 -2.40 -3.31
CA ALA A 204 5.52 -2.57 -4.07
C ALA A 204 5.75 -1.37 -4.99
N ILE A 205 7.01 -0.92 -5.05
CA ILE A 205 7.40 0.18 -5.92
C ILE A 205 8.62 -0.22 -6.75
N GLY A 206 8.59 0.08 -8.03
CA GLY A 206 9.67 -0.20 -8.96
C GLY A 206 9.60 0.65 -10.22
N ASP A 207 10.69 0.70 -11.00
CA ASP A 207 10.83 1.50 -12.20
C ASP A 207 11.11 0.65 -13.47
N GLY A 208 11.61 -0.57 -13.30
CA GLY A 208 12.05 -1.44 -14.37
C GLY A 208 11.12 -2.61 -14.71
N ALA A 209 11.41 -3.27 -15.82
CA ALA A 209 10.74 -4.50 -16.23
C ALA A 209 10.91 -5.63 -15.20
N ASN A 210 12.02 -5.64 -14.49
CA ASN A 210 12.36 -6.64 -13.47
C ASN A 210 11.45 -6.55 -12.23
N ASP A 211 10.74 -5.44 -12.04
CA ASP A 211 9.88 -5.18 -10.89
C ASP A 211 8.40 -5.45 -11.17
N VAL A 212 8.03 -5.71 -12.41
CA VAL A 212 6.63 -5.97 -12.82
C VAL A 212 6.01 -7.11 -12.02
N GLY A 213 6.72 -8.23 -11.87
CA GLY A 213 6.22 -9.38 -11.08
C GLY A 213 6.01 -9.02 -9.60
N MET A 214 6.92 -8.26 -9.00
CA MET A 214 6.80 -7.78 -7.63
C MET A 214 5.63 -6.79 -7.46
N ILE A 215 5.48 -5.86 -8.39
CA ILE A 215 4.39 -4.87 -8.41
C ILE A 215 3.03 -5.56 -8.47
N GLN A 216 2.88 -6.58 -9.32
CA GLN A 216 1.63 -7.33 -9.49
C GLN A 216 1.31 -8.26 -8.30
N ALA A 217 2.33 -8.76 -7.61
CA ALA A 217 2.15 -9.61 -6.42
C ALA A 217 1.65 -8.83 -5.19
N ALA A 218 1.94 -7.53 -5.09
CA ALA A 218 1.55 -6.68 -3.97
C ALA A 218 0.04 -6.40 -3.91
N HIS A 219 -0.43 -5.79 -2.82
CA HIS A 219 -1.81 -5.28 -2.71
C HIS A 219 -1.98 -3.97 -3.47
N VAL A 220 -0.94 -3.12 -3.48
CA VAL A 220 -0.89 -1.87 -4.23
C VAL A 220 0.46 -1.82 -4.94
N GLY A 221 0.43 -1.65 -6.24
CA GLY A 221 1.60 -1.48 -7.09
C GLY A 221 1.82 -0.02 -7.44
N VAL A 222 3.04 0.47 -7.26
CA VAL A 222 3.44 1.83 -7.67
C VAL A 222 4.58 1.72 -8.69
N GLY A 223 4.36 2.27 -9.88
CA GLY A 223 5.37 2.33 -10.92
C GLY A 223 6.01 3.72 -11.01
N ILE A 224 7.33 3.78 -11.07
CA ILE A 224 8.04 5.02 -11.36
C ILE A 224 8.22 5.13 -12.87
N SER A 225 7.77 6.24 -13.47
CA SER A 225 8.00 6.55 -14.88
C SER A 225 9.44 7.04 -15.05
N GLY A 226 10.35 6.11 -15.36
CA GLY A 226 11.77 6.41 -15.55
C GLY A 226 12.21 6.43 -17.02
N HIS A 227 13.49 6.70 -17.25
CA HIS A 227 14.13 6.65 -18.57
C HIS A 227 14.32 5.20 -19.06
N GLU A 228 14.30 4.21 -18.16
CA GLU A 228 14.53 2.79 -18.47
C GLU A 228 13.32 2.06 -19.07
N GLY A 229 12.15 2.71 -19.11
CA GLY A 229 10.94 2.17 -19.73
C GLY A 229 9.65 2.49 -18.97
N LEU A 230 8.53 2.18 -19.60
CA LEU A 230 7.18 2.41 -19.03
C LEU A 230 6.54 1.11 -18.52
N GLN A 231 7.29 0.02 -18.43
CA GLN A 231 6.73 -1.31 -18.15
C GLN A 231 6.20 -1.40 -16.72
N ALA A 232 6.98 -0.96 -15.73
CA ALA A 232 6.54 -0.88 -14.33
C ALA A 232 5.35 0.06 -14.17
N ALA A 233 5.42 1.26 -14.78
CA ALA A 233 4.36 2.25 -14.71
C ALA A 233 3.03 1.78 -15.34
N ARG A 234 3.11 0.96 -16.43
CA ARG A 234 1.91 0.39 -17.08
C ARG A 234 1.30 -0.80 -16.33
N SER A 235 2.09 -1.48 -15.53
CA SER A 235 1.67 -2.66 -14.77
C SER A 235 1.24 -2.34 -13.34
N ALA A 236 1.41 -1.08 -12.91
CA ALA A 236 1.11 -0.61 -11.57
C ALA A 236 -0.29 0.00 -11.46
N ASP A 237 -0.85 0.01 -10.25
CA ASP A 237 -2.11 0.67 -9.92
C ASP A 237 -1.98 2.20 -9.96
N VAL A 238 -0.81 2.70 -9.57
CA VAL A 238 -0.49 4.14 -9.54
C VAL A 238 0.88 4.36 -10.17
N SER A 239 1.00 5.41 -10.99
CA SER A 239 2.27 5.82 -11.58
C SER A 239 2.70 7.19 -11.07
N ILE A 240 3.96 7.29 -10.67
CA ILE A 240 4.60 8.54 -10.22
C ILE A 240 5.88 8.78 -11.02
N SER A 241 6.30 10.05 -11.14
CA SER A 241 7.50 10.39 -11.90
C SER A 241 8.79 10.33 -11.08
N GLN A 242 8.72 10.46 -9.77
CA GLN A 242 9.87 10.42 -8.87
C GLN A 242 9.50 9.77 -7.54
N PHE A 243 10.48 9.07 -6.93
CA PHE A 243 10.28 8.38 -5.65
C PHE A 243 9.79 9.31 -4.53
N ARG A 244 10.26 10.56 -4.46
CA ARG A 244 9.85 11.54 -3.43
C ARG A 244 8.35 11.81 -3.39
N PHE A 245 7.63 11.61 -4.49
CA PHE A 245 6.19 11.81 -4.53
C PHE A 245 5.41 10.72 -3.79
N LEU A 246 6.06 9.59 -3.49
CA LEU A 246 5.47 8.53 -2.66
C LEU A 246 5.06 9.06 -1.27
N ARG A 247 5.87 9.94 -0.67
CA ARG A 247 5.53 10.60 0.59
C ARG A 247 4.17 11.30 0.52
N LYS A 248 3.97 12.10 -0.53
CA LYS A 248 2.72 12.85 -0.73
C LYS A 248 1.56 11.93 -1.10
N LEU A 249 1.83 10.93 -1.91
CA LEU A 249 0.84 9.91 -2.30
C LEU A 249 0.28 9.19 -1.08
N LEU A 250 1.12 8.70 -0.18
CA LEU A 250 0.68 7.93 0.99
C LEU A 250 0.18 8.82 2.12
N LEU A 251 1.00 9.76 2.59
CA LEU A 251 0.71 10.51 3.81
C LEU A 251 -0.39 11.54 3.63
N VAL A 252 -0.57 12.10 2.43
CA VAL A 252 -1.59 13.12 2.15
C VAL A 252 -2.77 12.51 1.42
N HIS A 253 -2.58 12.08 0.17
CA HIS A 253 -3.69 11.63 -0.67
C HIS A 253 -4.30 10.32 -0.17
N GLY A 254 -3.48 9.34 0.21
CA GLY A 254 -3.93 8.07 0.77
C GLY A 254 -4.66 8.26 2.08
N ASN A 255 -4.13 9.06 2.98
CA ASN A 255 -4.73 9.37 4.27
C ASN A 255 -6.08 10.09 4.10
N TRP A 256 -6.14 11.15 3.29
CA TRP A 256 -7.41 11.82 2.99
C TRP A 256 -8.43 10.89 2.37
N SER A 257 -8.03 10.05 1.42
CA SER A 257 -8.92 9.09 0.77
C SER A 257 -9.52 8.11 1.77
N TYR A 258 -8.70 7.57 2.68
CA TYR A 258 -9.15 6.66 3.73
C TYR A 258 -10.11 7.36 4.71
N ALA A 259 -9.77 8.56 5.18
CA ALA A 259 -10.61 9.33 6.08
C ALA A 259 -11.97 9.68 5.46
N ARG A 260 -11.98 10.15 4.19
CA ARG A 260 -13.20 10.48 3.44
C ARG A 260 -14.09 9.27 3.23
N LEU A 261 -13.49 8.16 2.76
CA LEU A 261 -14.22 6.92 2.51
C LEU A 261 -14.82 6.37 3.80
N SER A 262 -14.05 6.32 4.89
CA SER A 262 -14.53 5.90 6.21
C SER A 262 -15.71 6.73 6.67
N LYS A 263 -15.61 8.06 6.59
CA LYS A 263 -16.66 8.99 6.97
C LYS A 263 -17.91 8.85 6.09
N MET A 264 -17.73 8.74 4.78
CA MET A 264 -18.82 8.54 3.80
C MET A 264 -19.58 7.24 4.07
N VAL A 265 -18.87 6.14 4.35
CA VAL A 265 -19.49 4.84 4.66
C VAL A 265 -20.27 4.93 5.97
N LEU A 266 -19.68 5.46 7.04
CA LEU A 266 -20.33 5.63 8.33
C LEU A 266 -21.56 6.52 8.24
N TYR A 267 -21.49 7.60 7.50
CA TYR A 267 -22.63 8.50 7.26
C TYR A 267 -23.73 7.79 6.43
N SER A 268 -23.38 6.98 5.46
CA SER A 268 -24.32 6.22 4.63
C SER A 268 -25.12 5.21 5.47
N PHE A 269 -24.47 4.51 6.39
CA PHE A 269 -25.15 3.65 7.35
C PHE A 269 -26.02 4.45 8.32
N TYR A 270 -25.48 5.51 8.88
CA TYR A 270 -26.20 6.38 9.80
C TYR A 270 -27.52 6.90 9.20
N LYS A 271 -27.48 7.50 8.01
CA LYS A 271 -28.70 8.05 7.36
C LYS A 271 -29.75 6.99 7.09
N THR A 272 -29.33 5.80 6.67
CA THR A 272 -30.22 4.69 6.36
C THR A 272 -30.82 4.10 7.63
N VAL A 273 -30.02 3.86 8.66
CA VAL A 273 -30.49 3.35 9.97
C VAL A 273 -31.46 4.36 10.61
N THR A 274 -31.15 5.65 10.58
CA THR A 274 -32.05 6.67 11.13
C THR A 274 -33.44 6.63 10.45
N LEU A 275 -33.49 6.49 9.13
CA LEU A 275 -34.76 6.41 8.40
C LEU A 275 -35.57 5.15 8.76
N TYR A 276 -34.95 3.97 8.69
CA TYR A 276 -35.67 2.72 8.86
C TYR A 276 -36.01 2.39 10.32
N VAL A 277 -35.17 2.79 11.28
CA VAL A 277 -35.48 2.62 12.72
C VAL A 277 -36.63 3.56 13.12
N THR A 278 -36.81 4.69 12.47
CA THR A 278 -38.00 5.52 12.68
C THR A 278 -39.28 4.78 12.25
N LEU A 279 -39.26 4.04 11.14
CA LEU A 279 -40.38 3.17 10.72
C LEU A 279 -40.60 2.00 11.68
N PHE A 280 -39.53 1.48 12.28
CA PHE A 280 -39.63 0.44 13.31
C PHE A 280 -40.44 0.92 14.53
N TRP A 281 -40.18 2.14 15.01
CA TRP A 281 -40.98 2.73 16.10
C TRP A 281 -42.43 2.89 15.69
N TYR A 282 -42.71 3.29 14.48
CA TYR A 282 -44.07 3.39 13.95
C TYR A 282 -44.83 2.06 13.96
N SER A 283 -44.12 0.94 13.75
CA SER A 283 -44.74 -0.39 13.71
C SER A 283 -45.45 -0.75 15.01
N PHE A 284 -45.00 -0.24 16.16
CA PHE A 284 -45.70 -0.43 17.46
C PHE A 284 -47.03 0.36 17.52
N TYR A 285 -47.12 1.49 16.83
CA TYR A 285 -48.34 2.30 16.79
C TYR A 285 -49.34 1.81 15.76
N ASN A 286 -48.89 1.22 14.66
CA ASN A 286 -49.78 0.70 13.64
C ASN A 286 -50.18 -0.78 13.83
N GLY A 287 -49.81 -1.39 14.99
CA GLY A 287 -50.13 -2.78 15.31
C GLY A 287 -49.51 -3.78 14.35
N PHE A 288 -48.34 -3.49 13.76
CA PHE A 288 -47.62 -4.33 12.81
C PHE A 288 -48.42 -4.63 11.53
N SER A 289 -49.33 -3.71 11.12
CA SER A 289 -50.21 -3.86 9.94
C SER A 289 -49.45 -3.87 8.61
N GLY A 290 -48.13 -3.55 8.60
CA GLY A 290 -47.35 -3.40 7.37
C GLY A 290 -47.54 -2.04 6.66
N GLN A 291 -48.41 -1.14 7.20
CA GLN A 291 -48.57 0.19 6.68
C GLN A 291 -47.32 1.04 6.95
N THR A 292 -46.88 1.79 5.93
CA THR A 292 -45.71 2.68 6.05
C THR A 292 -46.13 4.07 6.52
N ALA A 293 -45.29 4.72 7.34
CA ALA A 293 -45.50 6.11 7.74
C ALA A 293 -45.18 7.10 6.61
N TYR A 294 -44.27 6.71 5.73
CA TYR A 294 -43.80 7.56 4.64
C TYR A 294 -44.49 7.22 3.34
N GLU A 295 -44.65 8.23 2.50
CA GLU A 295 -45.10 8.06 1.14
C GLU A 295 -44.01 7.35 0.30
N SER A 296 -44.42 6.39 -0.54
CA SER A 296 -43.49 5.50 -1.26
C SER A 296 -42.49 6.24 -2.16
N TRP A 297 -42.91 7.31 -2.81
CA TRP A 297 -42.05 8.13 -3.65
C TRP A 297 -40.99 8.86 -2.84
N SER A 298 -41.37 9.46 -1.74
CA SER A 298 -40.43 10.14 -0.82
C SER A 298 -39.34 9.19 -0.29
N GLN A 299 -39.75 7.96 0.07
CA GLN A 299 -38.83 6.95 0.52
C GLN A 299 -37.85 6.50 -0.60
N SER A 300 -38.35 6.34 -1.83
CA SER A 300 -37.51 5.97 -2.98
C SER A 300 -36.51 7.08 -3.32
N PHE A 301 -36.94 8.34 -3.30
CA PHE A 301 -36.07 9.48 -3.58
C PHE A 301 -35.11 9.84 -2.47
N TYR A 302 -35.26 9.30 -1.26
CA TYR A 302 -34.40 9.60 -0.12
C TYR A 302 -32.91 9.43 -0.42
N ASN A 303 -32.54 8.29 -0.97
CA ASN A 303 -31.13 7.98 -1.25
C ASN A 303 -30.63 8.61 -2.55
N VAL A 304 -31.49 8.83 -3.54
CA VAL A 304 -31.11 9.27 -4.89
C VAL A 304 -31.13 10.79 -5.03
N ALA A 305 -32.19 11.44 -4.52
CA ALA A 305 -32.36 12.88 -4.70
C ALA A 305 -31.97 13.69 -3.47
N PHE A 306 -32.44 13.29 -2.27
CA PHE A 306 -32.32 14.14 -1.09
C PHE A 306 -31.02 14.00 -0.33
N THR A 307 -30.40 12.82 -0.31
CA THR A 307 -29.21 12.57 0.53
C THR A 307 -27.96 12.14 -0.26
N MET A 308 -28.05 12.01 -1.59
CA MET A 308 -26.91 11.65 -2.43
C MET A 308 -25.84 12.73 -2.44
N LEU A 309 -26.23 13.97 -2.71
CA LEU A 309 -25.30 15.09 -2.88
C LEU A 309 -24.41 15.32 -1.64
N PRO A 310 -24.94 15.41 -0.41
CA PRO A 310 -24.11 15.54 0.79
C PRO A 310 -23.15 14.36 0.98
N THR A 311 -23.58 13.13 0.66
CA THR A 311 -22.74 11.94 0.74
C THR A 311 -21.55 12.03 -0.21
N LEU A 312 -21.79 12.47 -1.47
CA LEU A 312 -20.74 12.66 -2.46
C LEU A 312 -19.78 13.79 -2.07
N VAL A 313 -20.31 14.92 -1.57
CA VAL A 313 -19.48 16.05 -1.12
C VAL A 313 -18.52 15.62 -0.01
N ILE A 314 -18.99 14.87 0.99
CA ILE A 314 -18.14 14.30 2.05
C ILE A 314 -17.07 13.38 1.42
N GLY A 315 -17.44 12.49 0.51
CA GLY A 315 -16.52 11.52 -0.09
C GLY A 315 -15.46 12.13 -1.02
N ILE A 316 -15.71 13.31 -1.60
CA ILE A 316 -14.83 13.93 -2.60
C ILE A 316 -14.01 15.07 -2.00
N PHE A 317 -14.63 15.97 -1.24
CA PHE A 317 -14.03 17.25 -0.86
C PHE A 317 -13.58 17.35 0.59
N ASP A 318 -14.04 16.46 1.48
CA ASP A 318 -13.75 16.59 2.90
C ASP A 318 -12.27 16.44 3.21
N GLN A 319 -11.72 17.35 4.03
CA GLN A 319 -10.33 17.35 4.48
C GLN A 319 -10.29 17.65 5.97
N TYR A 320 -9.88 16.68 6.78
CA TYR A 320 -9.84 16.85 8.23
C TYR A 320 -8.59 17.59 8.73
N VAL A 321 -7.49 17.52 7.98
CA VAL A 321 -6.21 18.19 8.25
C VAL A 321 -5.58 18.64 6.93
N SER A 322 -4.87 19.77 6.96
CA SER A 322 -4.19 20.30 5.77
C SER A 322 -3.00 19.42 5.34
N ALA A 323 -2.66 19.45 4.04
CA ALA A 323 -1.53 18.69 3.48
C ALA A 323 -0.20 18.96 4.20
N VAL A 324 0.05 20.23 4.53
CA VAL A 324 1.28 20.66 5.21
C VAL A 324 1.42 20.02 6.59
N MET A 325 0.30 19.90 7.33
CA MET A 325 0.31 19.27 8.65
C MET A 325 0.53 17.76 8.58
N LEU A 326 -0.07 17.08 7.59
CA LEU A 326 0.15 15.64 7.37
C LEU A 326 1.59 15.32 6.99
N GLU A 327 2.22 16.17 6.19
CA GLU A 327 3.64 16.01 5.87
C GLU A 327 4.56 16.33 7.05
N ARG A 328 4.18 17.28 7.92
CA ARG A 328 4.95 17.68 9.10
C ARG A 328 4.84 16.69 10.25
N TYR A 329 3.70 16.02 10.38
CA TYR A 329 3.41 15.06 11.45
C TYR A 329 3.04 13.68 10.88
N PRO A 330 4.03 12.91 10.37
CA PRO A 330 3.77 11.61 9.73
C PRO A 330 3.08 10.60 10.65
N GLN A 331 3.22 10.75 11.98
CA GLN A 331 2.60 9.87 12.97
C GLN A 331 1.06 9.86 12.88
N LEU A 332 0.43 10.91 12.33
CA LEU A 332 -1.01 10.96 12.09
C LEU A 332 -1.49 9.89 11.07
N TYR A 333 -0.58 9.29 10.33
CA TYR A 333 -0.90 8.20 9.40
C TYR A 333 -1.43 6.95 10.09
N HIS A 334 -1.09 6.72 11.35
CA HIS A 334 -1.56 5.58 12.14
C HIS A 334 -2.98 5.69 12.70
N GLU A 335 -3.62 6.86 12.61
CA GLU A 335 -4.96 7.06 13.16
C GLU A 335 -6.01 6.24 12.40
N PRO A 336 -6.65 5.23 13.05
CA PRO A 336 -7.65 4.41 12.39
C PRO A 336 -9.01 5.10 12.41
N PHE A 337 -9.53 5.49 11.24
CA PHE A 337 -10.85 6.13 11.11
C PHE A 337 -12.01 5.13 11.14
N PHE A 338 -11.81 3.93 10.63
CA PHE A 338 -12.84 2.89 10.54
C PHE A 338 -12.64 1.83 11.62
N THR A 339 -13.13 2.11 12.82
CA THR A 339 -13.00 1.22 14.00
C THR A 339 -14.36 0.75 14.49
N GLY A 340 -14.41 -0.37 15.19
CA GLY A 340 -15.64 -0.87 15.81
C GLY A 340 -16.28 0.14 16.79
N ARG A 341 -15.46 0.93 17.48
CA ARG A 341 -15.93 2.01 18.36
C ARG A 341 -16.58 3.14 17.56
N ALA A 342 -15.97 3.54 16.44
CA ALA A 342 -16.54 4.55 15.56
C ALA A 342 -17.87 4.08 14.96
N ILE A 343 -17.94 2.84 14.45
CA ILE A 343 -19.17 2.23 13.92
C ILE A 343 -20.26 2.23 15.01
N GLY A 344 -19.95 1.73 16.21
CA GLY A 344 -20.88 1.69 17.32
C GLY A 344 -21.40 3.09 17.71
N GLY A 345 -20.53 4.10 17.76
CA GLY A 345 -20.90 5.48 18.04
C GLY A 345 -21.84 6.08 16.98
N TRP A 346 -21.57 5.84 15.69
CA TRP A 346 -22.44 6.28 14.60
C TRP A 346 -23.80 5.60 14.63
N MET A 347 -23.84 4.28 14.91
CA MET A 347 -25.10 3.52 15.00
C MET A 347 -25.93 3.94 16.22
N ALA A 348 -25.31 4.09 17.37
CA ALA A 348 -25.99 4.60 18.58
C ALA A 348 -26.58 6.01 18.34
N ASN A 349 -25.84 6.88 17.65
CA ASN A 349 -26.32 8.21 17.28
C ASN A 349 -27.51 8.14 16.28
N ALA A 350 -27.50 7.18 15.33
CA ALA A 350 -28.61 6.96 14.41
C ALA A 350 -29.90 6.55 15.15
N VAL A 351 -29.77 5.61 16.08
CA VAL A 351 -30.90 5.16 16.93
C VAL A 351 -31.41 6.31 17.80
N TYR A 352 -30.53 7.07 18.44
CA TYR A 352 -30.88 8.22 19.22
C TYR A 352 -31.68 9.26 18.42
N HIS A 353 -31.19 9.63 17.24
CA HIS A 353 -31.90 10.58 16.37
C HIS A 353 -33.23 10.02 15.87
N SER A 354 -33.32 8.72 15.59
CA SER A 354 -34.60 8.11 15.17
C SER A 354 -35.65 8.17 16.28
N ILE A 355 -35.26 7.89 17.54
CA ILE A 355 -36.13 8.01 18.72
C ILE A 355 -36.60 9.48 18.88
N THR A 356 -35.65 10.40 18.89
CA THR A 356 -35.94 11.82 19.10
C THR A 356 -36.89 12.35 18.03
N ASN A 357 -36.63 12.09 16.75
CA ASN A 357 -37.49 12.54 15.65
C ASN A 357 -38.91 11.94 15.77
N PHE A 358 -38.99 10.62 16.00
CA PHE A 358 -40.25 9.93 16.08
C PHE A 358 -41.13 10.44 17.19
N PHE A 359 -40.63 10.43 18.43
CA PHE A 359 -41.43 10.81 19.58
C PHE A 359 -41.70 12.30 19.65
N PHE A 360 -40.76 13.16 19.24
CA PHE A 360 -40.99 14.60 19.19
C PHE A 360 -42.10 14.97 18.19
N VAL A 361 -42.07 14.45 16.98
CA VAL A 361 -43.09 14.72 15.96
C VAL A 361 -44.44 14.14 16.40
N THR A 362 -44.46 12.92 16.95
CA THR A 362 -45.69 12.28 17.43
C THR A 362 -46.31 13.11 18.54
N TYR A 363 -45.54 13.53 19.53
CA TYR A 363 -46.03 14.38 20.64
C TYR A 363 -46.58 15.73 20.14
N MET A 364 -45.90 16.37 19.19
CA MET A 364 -46.36 17.63 18.60
C MET A 364 -47.69 17.48 17.87
N PHE A 365 -47.96 16.35 17.26
CA PHE A 365 -49.23 16.08 16.56
C PHE A 365 -50.34 15.61 17.50
N GLU A 366 -50.05 14.90 18.57
CA GLU A 366 -51.02 14.55 19.63
C GLU A 366 -51.58 15.77 20.31
N ALA A 367 -50.73 16.79 20.57
CA ALA A 367 -51.15 18.05 21.16
C ALA A 367 -52.10 18.91 20.27
N GLN A 368 -52.22 18.57 18.95
CA GLN A 368 -53.01 19.32 17.99
C GLN A 368 -54.20 18.52 17.42
N THR A 369 -54.74 17.58 18.17
CA THR A 369 -55.65 16.54 17.67
C THR A 369 -57.02 17.04 17.17
N ILE A 370 -57.41 18.27 17.43
CA ILE A 370 -58.72 18.79 16.95
C ILE A 370 -58.52 20.16 16.31
N ARG A 371 -58.67 20.23 14.99
CA ARG A 371 -58.86 21.50 14.28
C ARG A 371 -60.24 22.08 14.58
N HIS A 372 -60.38 23.42 14.49
CA HIS A 372 -61.67 24.13 14.67
C HIS A 372 -62.87 23.55 13.89
N ALA A 373 -62.61 22.74 12.87
CA ALA A 373 -63.62 22.05 12.03
C ALA A 373 -63.89 20.59 12.46
N GLY A 374 -63.34 20.09 13.59
CA GLY A 374 -63.53 18.72 14.06
C GLY A 374 -62.79 17.62 13.31
N HIS A 375 -61.92 17.98 12.36
CA HIS A 375 -61.11 16.99 11.62
C HIS A 375 -59.82 16.65 12.35
N THR A 376 -59.51 15.35 12.42
CA THR A 376 -58.22 14.83 12.92
C THR A 376 -57.12 15.06 11.89
N THR A 377 -55.88 15.15 12.35
CA THR A 377 -54.71 15.24 11.49
C THR A 377 -54.55 13.92 10.73
N TYR A 378 -54.54 13.99 9.38
CA TYR A 378 -54.38 12.79 8.57
C TYR A 378 -52.96 12.18 8.70
N GLN A 379 -52.86 10.85 8.66
CA GLN A 379 -51.60 10.08 8.74
C GLN A 379 -50.51 10.60 7.80
N TRP A 380 -50.91 10.98 6.59
CA TRP A 380 -49.96 11.46 5.58
C TRP A 380 -49.30 12.79 5.96
N LEU A 381 -50.03 13.68 6.63
CA LEU A 381 -49.46 14.95 7.10
C LEU A 381 -48.43 14.70 8.23
N TRP A 382 -48.80 13.84 9.18
CA TRP A 382 -47.88 13.41 10.22
C TRP A 382 -46.64 12.68 9.66
N GLY A 383 -46.84 11.72 8.75
CA GLY A 383 -45.76 10.98 8.09
C GLY A 383 -44.84 11.89 7.27
N THR A 384 -45.39 12.88 6.57
CA THR A 384 -44.59 13.87 5.83
C THR A 384 -43.76 14.75 6.78
N ALA A 385 -44.35 15.21 7.90
CA ALA A 385 -43.64 15.99 8.91
C ALA A 385 -42.51 15.17 9.57
N LEU A 386 -42.75 13.88 9.84
CA LEU A 386 -41.76 12.96 10.38
C LEU A 386 -40.63 12.74 9.38
N TYR A 387 -40.96 12.49 8.12
CA TYR A 387 -39.97 12.34 7.05
C TYR A 387 -39.08 13.58 6.90
N PHE A 388 -39.71 14.77 6.90
CA PHE A 388 -38.99 16.03 6.80
C PHE A 388 -38.07 16.27 8.02
N SER A 389 -38.51 15.95 9.23
CA SER A 389 -37.71 16.03 10.44
C SER A 389 -36.46 15.12 10.35
N VAL A 390 -36.63 13.87 9.89
CA VAL A 390 -35.53 12.93 9.65
C VAL A 390 -34.58 13.50 8.59
N LEU A 391 -35.10 14.02 7.49
CA LEU A 391 -34.29 14.59 6.42
C LEU A 391 -33.45 15.77 6.89
N VAL A 392 -34.05 16.73 7.61
CA VAL A 392 -33.33 17.88 8.19
C VAL A 392 -32.25 17.43 9.18
N THR A 393 -32.56 16.45 10.03
CA THR A 393 -31.58 15.90 10.98
C THR A 393 -30.38 15.27 10.27
N VAL A 394 -30.64 14.49 9.23
CA VAL A 394 -29.58 13.82 8.46
C VAL A 394 -28.74 14.82 7.67
N LEU A 395 -29.36 15.80 7.01
CA LEU A 395 -28.64 16.87 6.30
C LEU A 395 -27.86 17.77 7.24
N GLY A 396 -28.45 18.13 8.40
CA GLY A 396 -27.77 18.88 9.45
C GLY A 396 -26.54 18.13 9.99
N LYS A 397 -26.67 16.81 10.18
CA LYS A 397 -25.52 15.97 10.58
C LYS A 397 -24.42 15.96 9.51
N ALA A 398 -24.75 15.90 8.22
CA ALA A 398 -23.77 16.01 7.14
C ALA A 398 -23.01 17.33 7.21
N ALA A 399 -23.72 18.45 7.36
CA ALA A 399 -23.13 19.77 7.47
C ALA A 399 -22.21 19.91 8.69
N LEU A 400 -22.61 19.36 9.86
CA LEU A 400 -21.80 19.41 11.08
C LEU A 400 -20.54 18.52 11.04
N VAL A 401 -20.59 17.43 10.28
CA VAL A 401 -19.47 16.47 10.21
C VAL A 401 -18.52 16.82 9.06
N SER A 402 -18.98 17.53 8.04
CA SER A 402 -18.16 17.95 6.92
C SER A 402 -17.26 19.13 7.31
N ASN A 403 -15.95 18.97 7.13
CA ASN A 403 -14.97 20.05 7.28
C ASN A 403 -14.85 20.90 6.00
N ALA A 404 -15.40 20.44 4.88
CA ALA A 404 -15.37 21.16 3.59
C ALA A 404 -16.19 22.47 3.60
N VAL A 405 -17.06 22.67 4.59
CA VAL A 405 -17.90 23.88 4.76
C VAL A 405 -17.15 24.97 5.54
N SER A 406 -15.99 24.66 6.12
CA SER A 406 -15.22 25.59 6.97
C SER A 406 -14.16 26.40 6.22
N TYR A 407 -14.07 26.29 4.88
CA TYR A 407 -13.10 27.00 4.04
C TYR A 407 -13.79 27.81 2.96
#